data_06c1d749e667207d24217c1b9bbee76b
#
_entry.id   06c1d749e667207d24217c1b9bbee76b
#
_cell.length_a   1.000
_cell.length_b   1.000
_cell.length_c   1.000
_cell.angle_alpha   90.00
_cell.angle_beta   90.00
_cell.angle_gamma   90.00
#
_symmetry.space_group_name_H-M   'P 1'
#
loop_
_entity.id
_entity.type
_entity.pdbx_description
1 polymer ?
#
loop_
_entity_poly.entity_id
_entity_poly.type
_entity_poly.pdbx_seq_one_letter_code
_entity_poly.pdbx_strand_id
1 'polypeptide(L)'
;MAPPVLVRLARARDRVLRSAPASWLRAVARRLTPRRVRVRFAVLFGLLFIASGAVLLGMTYLLVNRPTHSSVVKYEINGDAGRQPTIHIQPGGQGGDAPPPEFALDAQLRDQAARMHEAQMHDLLVQSCIALAIMAGLSVVLSWLLARRVLRPMRTVTAGIRSISARNVHERLAVEGPGDEISDLADSVDGLLDRLEAALESHKRFVANAAHELRTPLTVERALLEECLLDPDATAESFRENFERLLRISTHQGALLESLLTLAVSERGMDRTEPVDLAEVVESVLLTQLPHNQRHGVRIVDRTEPAQVAGDTALLERLVANLVHNAAYYNVPDGTVDVTVRCHGRHAVLTVTNTGPAVPEERVDELFEPFQRMSRTAGDGHHGLGLSIVRAIAAAHDAALSARPGPHGGLVVELSFPLLVKDAERYEIWPQPRAATASK
;
A
#
# COMPACT_ATOMS: atom_id res chain seq x y z
N MET A 1 -0.55 -73.40 -11.01
CA MET A 1 -1.89 -72.94 -11.39
C MET A 1 -2.30 -71.84 -10.43
N ALA A 2 -2.45 -70.61 -10.88
CA ALA A 2 -2.85 -69.49 -10.01
C ALA A 2 -4.35 -69.60 -9.66
N PRO A 3 -4.76 -69.29 -8.41
CA PRO A 3 -6.13 -69.46 -7.96
C PRO A 3 -7.09 -68.53 -8.72
N PRO A 4 -8.30 -68.97 -9.09
CA PRO A 4 -9.25 -68.30 -9.99
C PRO A 4 -9.79 -66.98 -9.42
N VAL A 5 -9.56 -66.65 -8.14
CA VAL A 5 -10.02 -65.42 -7.48
C VAL A 5 -9.25 -64.19 -7.90
N LEU A 6 -7.89 -64.32 -8.07
CA LEU A 6 -7.04 -63.19 -8.47
C LEU A 6 -7.33 -62.73 -9.91
N VAL A 7 -7.71 -63.64 -10.80
CA VAL A 7 -8.08 -63.30 -12.21
C VAL A 7 -9.43 -62.61 -12.28
N ARG A 8 -10.37 -62.89 -11.35
CA ARG A 8 -11.67 -62.17 -11.27
C ARG A 8 -11.52 -60.77 -10.70
N LEU A 9 -10.64 -60.54 -9.73
CA LEU A 9 -10.38 -59.21 -9.18
C LEU A 9 -9.63 -58.30 -10.17
N ALA A 10 -8.66 -58.87 -10.92
CA ALA A 10 -7.96 -58.10 -11.97
C ALA A 10 -8.92 -57.66 -13.11
N ARG A 11 -9.85 -58.53 -13.52
CA ARG A 11 -10.88 -58.19 -14.54
C ARG A 11 -11.97 -57.25 -14.02
N ALA A 12 -12.25 -57.24 -12.74
CA ALA A 12 -13.17 -56.28 -12.10
C ALA A 12 -12.50 -54.89 -12.04
N ARG A 13 -11.21 -54.83 -11.68
CA ARG A 13 -10.43 -53.61 -11.63
C ARG A 13 -10.35 -52.91 -13.00
N ASP A 14 -10.06 -53.67 -14.07
CA ASP A 14 -9.96 -53.15 -15.42
C ASP A 14 -11.33 -52.68 -16.00
N ARG A 15 -12.43 -53.25 -15.54
CA ARG A 15 -13.77 -52.79 -15.92
C ARG A 15 -14.16 -51.50 -15.22
N VAL A 16 -13.84 -51.33 -13.95
CA VAL A 16 -14.12 -50.08 -13.19
C VAL A 16 -13.25 -48.90 -13.69
N LEU A 17 -12.01 -49.15 -14.07
CA LEU A 17 -11.11 -48.14 -14.60
C LEU A 17 -11.44 -47.70 -16.05
N ARG A 18 -12.11 -48.57 -16.84
CA ARG A 18 -12.50 -48.24 -18.23
C ARG A 18 -13.92 -47.65 -18.37
N SER A 19 -14.74 -47.70 -17.33
CA SER A 19 -16.14 -47.28 -17.43
C SER A 19 -16.46 -45.92 -16.80
N ALA A 20 -15.49 -45.22 -16.17
CA ALA A 20 -15.70 -43.84 -15.77
C ALA A 20 -15.36 -42.90 -16.93
N PRO A 21 -16.35 -42.29 -17.63
CA PRO A 21 -16.03 -41.37 -18.69
C PRO A 21 -15.24 -40.20 -18.11
N ALA A 22 -14.12 -39.87 -18.72
CA ALA A 22 -13.28 -38.72 -18.31
C ALA A 22 -14.07 -37.39 -18.31
N SER A 23 -15.23 -37.39 -18.91
CA SER A 23 -16.25 -36.35 -18.85
C SER A 23 -16.92 -36.21 -17.48
N TRP A 24 -17.18 -37.33 -16.78
CA TRP A 24 -17.77 -37.31 -15.43
C TRP A 24 -16.78 -36.76 -14.39
N LEU A 25 -15.52 -37.18 -14.41
CA LEU A 25 -14.46 -36.63 -13.56
C LEU A 25 -14.23 -35.14 -13.83
N ARG A 26 -14.29 -34.72 -15.09
CA ARG A 26 -14.24 -33.29 -15.46
C ARG A 26 -15.49 -32.52 -15.06
N ALA A 27 -16.68 -33.12 -15.12
CA ALA A 27 -17.95 -32.54 -14.68
C ALA A 27 -18.00 -32.40 -13.14
N VAL A 28 -17.53 -33.41 -12.41
CA VAL A 28 -17.38 -33.35 -10.94
C VAL A 28 -16.32 -32.35 -10.53
N ALA A 29 -15.17 -32.29 -11.22
CA ALA A 29 -14.15 -31.27 -10.98
C ALA A 29 -14.64 -29.86 -11.28
N ARG A 30 -15.46 -29.64 -12.33
CA ARG A 30 -16.10 -28.34 -12.63
C ARG A 30 -17.18 -27.95 -11.61
N ARG A 31 -17.91 -28.90 -11.05
CA ARG A 31 -18.88 -28.65 -9.97
C ARG A 31 -18.20 -28.41 -8.62
N LEU A 32 -16.99 -28.95 -8.43
CA LEU A 32 -16.17 -28.78 -7.21
C LEU A 32 -15.21 -27.57 -7.29
N THR A 33 -15.30 -26.70 -8.33
CA THR A 33 -14.61 -25.40 -8.29
C THR A 33 -15.50 -24.38 -7.57
N PRO A 34 -15.57 -24.41 -6.26
CA PRO A 34 -16.37 -23.44 -5.53
C PRO A 34 -15.68 -22.08 -5.66
N ARG A 35 -16.43 -21.10 -6.12
CA ARG A 35 -16.00 -19.70 -6.19
C ARG A 35 -15.58 -19.13 -4.83
N ARG A 36 -15.78 -19.89 -3.74
CA ARG A 36 -15.48 -19.45 -2.37
C ARG A 36 -14.21 -20.14 -1.86
N VAL A 37 -13.20 -19.34 -1.54
CA VAL A 37 -11.89 -19.78 -1.03
C VAL A 37 -12.00 -20.78 0.13
N ARG A 38 -13.00 -20.60 1.02
CA ARG A 38 -13.29 -21.49 2.16
C ARG A 38 -13.50 -22.94 1.74
N VAL A 39 -14.28 -23.16 0.67
CA VAL A 39 -14.60 -24.51 0.20
C VAL A 39 -13.38 -25.12 -0.49
N ARG A 40 -12.53 -24.32 -1.16
CA ARG A 40 -11.27 -24.80 -1.71
C ARG A 40 -10.30 -25.28 -0.63
N PHE A 41 -10.14 -24.52 0.46
CA PHE A 41 -9.31 -24.95 1.59
C PHE A 41 -9.87 -26.19 2.28
N ALA A 42 -11.18 -26.25 2.57
CA ALA A 42 -11.80 -27.41 3.18
C ALA A 42 -11.63 -28.67 2.30
N VAL A 43 -11.80 -28.57 0.99
CA VAL A 43 -11.62 -29.68 0.05
C VAL A 43 -10.14 -30.06 -0.05
N LEU A 44 -9.21 -29.10 -0.14
CA LEU A 44 -7.78 -29.37 -0.23
C LEU A 44 -7.25 -30.10 1.01
N PHE A 45 -7.58 -29.60 2.21
CA PHE A 45 -7.17 -30.23 3.46
C PHE A 45 -7.86 -31.59 3.68
N GLY A 46 -9.13 -31.71 3.30
CA GLY A 46 -9.84 -32.99 3.35
C GLY A 46 -9.21 -34.02 2.41
N LEU A 47 -8.87 -33.66 1.18
CA LEU A 47 -8.18 -34.55 0.23
C LEU A 47 -6.79 -34.93 0.69
N LEU A 48 -6.01 -33.97 1.21
CA LEU A 48 -4.68 -34.23 1.76
C LEU A 48 -4.75 -35.20 2.93
N PHE A 49 -5.74 -35.03 3.82
CA PHE A 49 -5.93 -35.93 4.95
C PHE A 49 -6.32 -37.35 4.52
N ILE A 50 -7.25 -37.48 3.56
CA ILE A 50 -7.64 -38.78 3.01
C ILE A 50 -6.45 -39.47 2.32
N ALA A 51 -5.67 -38.73 1.53
CA ALA A 51 -4.49 -39.26 0.85
C ALA A 51 -3.44 -39.74 1.88
N SER A 52 -3.14 -38.96 2.90
CA SER A 52 -2.21 -39.33 3.98
C SER A 52 -2.69 -40.56 4.75
N GLY A 53 -4.00 -40.62 5.08
CA GLY A 53 -4.59 -41.78 5.74
C GLY A 53 -4.56 -43.04 4.87
N ALA A 54 -4.83 -42.92 3.59
CA ALA A 54 -4.76 -44.04 2.65
C ALA A 54 -3.33 -44.59 2.51
N VAL A 55 -2.31 -43.72 2.47
CA VAL A 55 -0.89 -44.11 2.44
C VAL A 55 -0.51 -44.85 3.73
N LEU A 56 -0.93 -44.32 4.90
CA LEU A 56 -0.65 -44.95 6.19
C LEU A 56 -1.30 -46.35 6.28
N LEU A 57 -2.56 -46.45 5.85
CA LEU A 57 -3.34 -47.68 5.83
C LEU A 57 -2.68 -48.71 4.87
N GLY A 58 -2.25 -48.29 3.69
CA GLY A 58 -1.51 -49.14 2.74
C GLY A 58 -0.16 -49.59 3.29
N MET A 59 0.56 -48.74 3.98
CA MET A 59 1.85 -49.05 4.61
C MET A 59 1.66 -50.07 5.76
N THR A 60 0.65 -49.85 6.61
CA THR A 60 0.29 -50.77 7.71
C THR A 60 -0.09 -52.17 7.16
N TYR A 61 -0.92 -52.19 6.10
CA TYR A 61 -1.31 -53.43 5.42
C TYR A 61 -0.10 -54.18 4.87
N LEU A 62 0.81 -53.48 4.18
CA LEU A 62 2.04 -54.08 3.63
C LEU A 62 2.99 -54.61 4.72
N LEU A 63 3.09 -53.95 5.87
CA LEU A 63 3.91 -54.34 7.00
C LEU A 63 3.36 -55.59 7.68
N VAL A 64 2.04 -55.64 7.91
CA VAL A 64 1.37 -56.78 8.56
C VAL A 64 1.30 -58.01 7.63
N ASN A 65 1.12 -57.76 6.32
CA ASN A 65 1.01 -58.84 5.33
C ASN A 65 2.40 -59.35 4.81
N ARG A 66 3.50 -58.96 5.45
CA ARG A 66 4.80 -59.60 5.16
C ARG A 66 4.78 -61.03 5.65
N PRO A 67 4.99 -62.04 4.78
CA PRO A 67 5.04 -63.42 5.23
C PRO A 67 6.26 -63.57 6.17
N THR A 68 5.93 -63.73 7.46
CA THR A 68 6.96 -64.20 8.40
C THR A 68 7.32 -65.60 7.99
N HIS A 69 8.52 -65.79 7.49
CA HIS A 69 9.07 -67.11 7.27
C HIS A 69 9.20 -67.80 8.63
N SER A 70 8.13 -68.46 9.05
CA SER A 70 8.19 -69.36 10.20
C SER A 70 9.06 -70.54 9.78
N SER A 71 10.31 -70.57 10.21
CA SER A 71 11.11 -71.76 10.18
C SER A 71 10.46 -72.85 11.06
N VAL A 72 9.92 -73.85 10.41
CA VAL A 72 9.35 -75.02 11.14
C VAL A 72 10.50 -75.76 11.72
N VAL A 73 10.71 -75.63 13.02
CA VAL A 73 11.69 -76.49 13.75
C VAL A 73 11.00 -77.79 14.02
N LYS A 74 11.44 -78.87 13.28
CA LYS A 74 11.04 -80.23 13.57
C LYS A 74 11.94 -80.77 14.71
N TYR A 75 11.29 -81.09 15.83
CA TYR A 75 11.96 -81.81 16.90
C TYR A 75 11.83 -83.30 16.63
N GLU A 76 12.92 -83.95 16.37
CA GLU A 76 13.01 -85.40 16.31
C GLU A 76 13.61 -85.85 17.63
N ILE A 77 12.77 -86.46 18.51
CA ILE A 77 13.25 -87.04 19.76
C ILE A 77 13.63 -88.51 19.48
N ASN A 78 14.87 -88.73 19.23
CA ASN A 78 15.41 -90.08 19.20
C ASN A 78 15.69 -90.50 20.66
N GLY A 79 14.88 -91.41 21.18
CA GLY A 79 15.01 -91.97 22.50
C GLY A 79 16.08 -93.10 22.51
N ASP A 80 17.35 -92.71 22.69
CA ASP A 80 18.35 -93.66 23.14
C ASP A 80 19.08 -93.08 24.36
N ALA A 81 19.11 -93.88 25.44
CA ALA A 81 19.57 -93.46 26.73
C ALA A 81 21.09 -93.10 26.69
N GLY A 82 21.40 -91.78 26.70
CA GLY A 82 22.75 -91.34 26.98
C GLY A 82 23.37 -90.28 26.08
N ARG A 83 22.66 -89.66 25.11
CA ARG A 83 23.22 -88.56 24.30
C ARG A 83 22.36 -87.30 24.31
N GLN A 84 23.03 -86.15 24.40
CA GLN A 84 22.39 -84.84 24.34
C GLN A 84 21.61 -84.63 23.01
N PRO A 85 20.43 -84.00 23.03
CA PRO A 85 19.62 -83.76 21.83
C PRO A 85 20.38 -82.83 20.90
N THR A 86 20.67 -83.27 19.66
CA THR A 86 21.25 -82.42 18.61
C THR A 86 20.12 -81.91 17.75
N ILE A 87 20.01 -80.57 17.64
CA ILE A 87 18.99 -79.86 16.81
C ILE A 87 19.57 -79.82 15.36
N HIS A 88 18.98 -80.59 14.43
CA HIS A 88 19.25 -80.43 13.00
C HIS A 88 18.21 -79.54 12.34
N ILE A 89 18.65 -78.41 11.78
CA ILE A 89 17.81 -77.53 10.98
C ILE A 89 17.98 -77.94 9.52
N GLN A 90 16.95 -78.57 8.93
CA GLN A 90 16.95 -78.92 7.52
C GLN A 90 16.04 -78.01 6.72
N PRO A 91 16.50 -77.30 5.66
CA PRO A 91 15.64 -76.56 4.77
C PRO A 91 14.81 -77.55 3.92
N GLY A 92 13.48 -77.29 3.90
CA GLY A 92 12.48 -78.19 3.33
C GLY A 92 12.71 -78.64 1.90
N GLY A 93 12.92 -79.94 1.71
CA GLY A 93 12.92 -80.61 0.42
C GLY A 93 11.61 -81.30 0.11
N GLN A 94 11.21 -81.26 -1.15
CA GLN A 94 10.02 -81.91 -1.69
C GLN A 94 10.21 -83.40 -1.70
N GLY A 95 9.30 -84.15 -1.08
CA GLY A 95 9.21 -85.63 -1.19
C GLY A 95 7.79 -86.06 -0.78
N GLY A 96 7.06 -86.61 -1.74
CA GLY A 96 5.70 -87.06 -1.52
C GLY A 96 5.71 -88.46 -0.86
N ASP A 97 4.99 -88.53 0.27
CA ASP A 97 4.35 -89.76 0.78
C ASP A 97 3.29 -89.29 1.78
N ALA A 98 2.20 -90.07 1.89
CA ALA A 98 1.05 -89.75 2.67
C ALA A 98 1.37 -89.51 4.17
N PRO A 99 0.95 -88.48 4.83
CA PRO A 99 1.36 -88.10 6.19
C PRO A 99 0.71 -89.06 7.23
N PRO A 100 1.42 -89.41 8.33
CA PRO A 100 0.87 -90.11 9.48
C PRO A 100 -0.19 -89.22 10.16
N PRO A 101 -1.16 -89.81 10.97
CA PRO A 101 -2.32 -89.12 11.53
C PRO A 101 -1.99 -87.91 12.42
N GLU A 102 -0.79 -87.75 12.94
CA GLU A 102 -0.30 -86.58 13.69
C GLU A 102 -0.16 -85.35 12.82
N PHE A 103 0.13 -85.55 11.50
CA PHE A 103 0.22 -84.42 10.56
C PHE A 103 -1.15 -83.82 10.15
N ALA A 104 -2.25 -84.61 10.29
CA ALA A 104 -3.60 -84.09 10.00
C ALA A 104 -4.05 -83.07 11.02
N LEU A 105 -3.66 -83.18 12.29
CA LEU A 105 -3.94 -82.21 13.34
C LEU A 105 -3.15 -80.93 13.13
N ASP A 106 -1.86 -81.01 12.76
CA ASP A 106 -0.99 -79.89 12.45
C ASP A 106 -1.50 -79.12 11.22
N ALA A 107 -2.03 -79.76 10.21
CA ALA A 107 -2.63 -79.13 9.02
C ALA A 107 -3.94 -78.39 9.37
N GLN A 108 -4.78 -79.00 10.25
CA GLN A 108 -5.99 -78.39 10.72
C GLN A 108 -5.72 -77.14 11.59
N LEU A 109 -4.75 -77.16 12.48
CA LEU A 109 -4.31 -76.04 13.30
C LEU A 109 -3.76 -74.90 12.45
N ARG A 110 -2.97 -75.19 11.39
CA ARG A 110 -2.48 -74.18 10.43
C ARG A 110 -3.60 -73.57 9.61
N ASP A 111 -4.58 -74.39 9.19
CA ASP A 111 -5.74 -73.87 8.43
C ASP A 111 -6.65 -73.04 9.31
N GLN A 112 -6.84 -73.38 10.60
CA GLN A 112 -7.52 -72.54 11.59
C GLN A 112 -6.77 -71.22 11.88
N ALA A 113 -5.45 -71.31 12.07
CA ALA A 113 -4.62 -70.11 12.28
C ALA A 113 -4.64 -69.17 11.07
N ALA A 114 -4.59 -69.71 9.82
CA ALA A 114 -4.73 -68.92 8.60
C ALA A 114 -6.09 -68.22 8.48
N ARG A 115 -7.21 -68.96 8.79
CA ARG A 115 -8.54 -68.37 8.78
C ARG A 115 -8.74 -67.32 9.86
N MET A 116 -8.21 -67.53 11.06
CA MET A 116 -8.21 -66.53 12.13
C MET A 116 -7.41 -65.26 11.71
N HIS A 117 -6.26 -65.44 11.06
CA HIS A 117 -5.46 -64.34 10.59
C HIS A 117 -6.16 -63.56 9.48
N GLU A 118 -6.83 -64.21 8.52
CA GLU A 118 -7.63 -63.57 7.49
C GLU A 118 -8.81 -62.81 8.08
N ALA A 119 -9.53 -63.37 9.08
CA ALA A 119 -10.63 -62.72 9.78
C ALA A 119 -10.15 -61.47 10.53
N GLN A 120 -9.03 -61.58 11.27
CA GLN A 120 -8.46 -60.42 11.99
C GLN A 120 -7.99 -59.33 11.03
N MET A 121 -7.43 -59.67 9.89
CA MET A 121 -7.00 -58.69 8.86
C MET A 121 -8.22 -57.97 8.27
N HIS A 122 -9.29 -58.69 8.02
CA HIS A 122 -10.53 -58.07 7.52
C HIS A 122 -11.13 -57.09 8.55
N ASP A 123 -11.18 -57.47 9.82
CA ASP A 123 -11.72 -56.63 10.92
C ASP A 123 -10.85 -55.38 11.12
N LEU A 124 -9.51 -55.52 11.06
CA LEU A 124 -8.59 -54.39 11.13
C LEU A 124 -8.79 -53.41 9.95
N LEU A 125 -8.98 -53.91 8.74
CA LEU A 125 -9.24 -53.09 7.56
C LEU A 125 -10.58 -52.33 7.69
N VAL A 126 -11.63 -52.99 8.13
CA VAL A 126 -12.95 -52.40 8.32
C VAL A 126 -12.88 -51.30 9.40
N GLN A 127 -12.30 -51.62 10.56
CA GLN A 127 -12.13 -50.60 11.64
C GLN A 127 -11.30 -49.42 11.21
N SER A 128 -10.20 -49.65 10.47
CA SER A 128 -9.32 -48.61 9.94
C SER A 128 -10.07 -47.75 8.91
N CYS A 129 -10.89 -48.33 8.04
CA CYS A 129 -11.70 -47.59 7.08
C CYS A 129 -12.76 -46.71 7.77
N ILE A 130 -13.39 -47.23 8.82
CA ILE A 130 -14.37 -46.46 9.64
C ILE A 130 -13.66 -45.29 10.32
N ALA A 131 -12.51 -45.54 10.97
CA ALA A 131 -11.73 -44.51 11.63
C ALA A 131 -11.28 -43.42 10.63
N LEU A 132 -10.83 -43.81 9.45
CA LEU A 132 -10.45 -42.85 8.38
C LEU A 132 -11.63 -42.01 7.92
N ALA A 133 -12.83 -42.61 7.76
CA ALA A 133 -14.02 -41.90 7.35
C ALA A 133 -14.48 -40.86 8.42
N ILE A 134 -14.44 -41.23 9.70
CA ILE A 134 -14.74 -40.31 10.80
C ILE A 134 -13.74 -39.15 10.84
N MET A 135 -12.46 -39.47 10.77
CA MET A 135 -11.39 -38.43 10.78
C MET A 135 -11.45 -37.52 9.57
N ALA A 136 -11.77 -38.01 8.38
CA ALA A 136 -11.98 -37.21 7.19
C ALA A 136 -13.16 -36.26 7.35
N GLY A 137 -14.28 -36.74 7.88
CA GLY A 137 -15.44 -35.89 8.19
C GLY A 137 -15.13 -34.79 9.20
N LEU A 138 -14.43 -35.13 10.29
CA LEU A 138 -14.02 -34.17 11.32
C LEU A 138 -13.04 -33.13 10.75
N SER A 139 -12.07 -33.55 9.93
CA SER A 139 -11.11 -32.66 9.26
C SER A 139 -11.80 -31.64 8.34
N VAL A 140 -12.79 -32.08 7.56
CA VAL A 140 -13.57 -31.17 6.69
C VAL A 140 -14.34 -30.15 7.51
N VAL A 141 -15.00 -30.57 8.60
CA VAL A 141 -15.75 -29.67 9.47
C VAL A 141 -14.83 -28.65 10.15
N LEU A 142 -13.71 -29.10 10.71
CA LEU A 142 -12.74 -28.24 11.38
C LEU A 142 -12.11 -27.25 10.41
N SER A 143 -11.72 -27.69 9.22
CA SER A 143 -11.17 -26.82 8.16
C SER A 143 -12.19 -25.77 7.71
N TRP A 144 -13.46 -26.13 7.60
CA TRP A 144 -14.52 -25.20 7.25
C TRP A 144 -14.75 -24.13 8.34
N LEU A 145 -14.76 -24.55 9.62
CA LEU A 145 -14.89 -23.64 10.76
C LEU A 145 -13.71 -22.66 10.84
N LEU A 146 -12.48 -23.17 10.70
CA LEU A 146 -11.26 -22.37 10.72
C LEU A 146 -11.22 -21.37 9.55
N ALA A 147 -11.51 -21.84 8.33
CA ALA A 147 -11.60 -20.97 7.15
C ALA A 147 -12.70 -19.90 7.28
N ARG A 148 -13.83 -20.24 7.94
CA ARG A 148 -14.88 -19.25 8.22
C ARG A 148 -14.41 -18.19 9.21
N ARG A 149 -13.66 -18.56 10.24
CA ARG A 149 -13.14 -17.65 11.26
C ARG A 149 -12.06 -16.72 10.69
N VAL A 150 -11.09 -17.25 9.97
CA VAL A 150 -9.96 -16.50 9.41
C VAL A 150 -10.38 -15.57 8.25
N LEU A 151 -11.29 -16.02 7.38
CA LEU A 151 -11.68 -15.20 6.21
C LEU A 151 -12.85 -14.24 6.46
N ARG A 152 -13.45 -14.24 7.65
CA ARG A 152 -14.54 -13.32 7.98
C ARG A 152 -14.07 -11.86 8.02
N PRO A 153 -12.98 -11.50 8.71
CA PRO A 153 -12.48 -10.13 8.77
C PRO A 153 -12.12 -9.57 7.39
N MET A 154 -11.44 -10.34 6.53
CA MET A 154 -11.13 -9.93 5.16
C MET A 154 -12.35 -9.53 4.32
N ARG A 155 -13.50 -10.14 4.57
CA ARG A 155 -14.75 -9.77 3.89
C ARG A 155 -15.31 -8.46 4.39
N THR A 156 -15.17 -8.19 5.68
CA THR A 156 -15.58 -6.91 6.28
C THR A 156 -14.74 -5.78 5.70
N VAL A 157 -13.40 -5.94 5.67
CA VAL A 157 -12.48 -4.98 5.02
C VAL A 157 -12.86 -4.76 3.54
N THR A 158 -13.04 -5.84 2.77
CA THR A 158 -13.37 -5.73 1.34
C THR A 158 -14.76 -5.08 1.11
N ALA A 159 -15.72 -5.36 1.97
CA ALA A 159 -17.05 -4.75 1.88
C ALA A 159 -17.00 -3.28 2.27
N GLY A 160 -16.27 -2.93 3.32
CA GLY A 160 -16.04 -1.56 3.75
C GLY A 160 -15.39 -0.73 2.64
N ILE A 161 -14.26 -1.21 2.07
CA ILE A 161 -13.59 -0.50 0.95
C ILE A 161 -14.53 -0.29 -0.25
N ARG A 162 -15.41 -1.26 -0.56
CA ARG A 162 -16.35 -1.12 -1.68
C ARG A 162 -17.51 -0.16 -1.41
N SER A 163 -17.87 0.05 -0.16
CA SER A 163 -18.91 1.01 0.23
C SER A 163 -18.40 2.45 0.29
N ILE A 164 -17.05 2.62 0.39
CA ILE A 164 -16.44 3.94 0.46
C ILE A 164 -16.61 4.67 -0.88
N SER A 165 -17.09 5.88 -0.79
CA SER A 165 -17.27 6.82 -1.91
C SER A 165 -16.88 8.23 -1.43
N ALA A 166 -16.81 9.20 -2.33
CA ALA A 166 -16.53 10.59 -1.97
C ALA A 166 -17.57 11.21 -0.99
N ARG A 167 -18.72 10.54 -0.81
CA ARG A 167 -19.77 11.03 0.12
C ARG A 167 -19.64 10.50 1.54
N ASN A 168 -19.00 9.32 1.71
CA ASN A 168 -18.86 8.63 3.01
C ASN A 168 -17.42 8.22 3.30
N VAL A 169 -16.45 9.04 2.87
CA VAL A 169 -15.02 8.81 3.13
C VAL A 169 -14.67 8.86 4.63
N HIS A 170 -15.55 9.44 5.46
CA HIS A 170 -15.40 9.50 6.93
C HIS A 170 -15.64 8.16 7.64
N GLU A 171 -16.26 7.18 6.94
CA GLU A 171 -16.44 5.85 7.51
C GLU A 171 -15.08 5.15 7.62
N ARG A 172 -14.84 4.51 8.77
CA ARG A 172 -13.63 3.72 9.02
C ARG A 172 -13.97 2.25 9.00
N LEU A 173 -13.00 1.44 8.64
CA LEU A 173 -13.17 0.00 8.61
C LEU A 173 -13.37 -0.57 10.02
N ALA A 174 -12.79 0.07 11.04
CA ALA A 174 -12.93 -0.22 12.47
C ALA A 174 -12.96 -1.74 12.75
N VAL A 175 -12.01 -2.48 12.19
CA VAL A 175 -11.94 -3.94 12.36
C VAL A 175 -11.37 -4.23 13.73
N GLU A 176 -12.26 -4.56 14.68
CA GLU A 176 -11.83 -5.09 15.96
C GLU A 176 -11.29 -6.52 15.75
N GLY A 177 -9.99 -6.68 15.89
CA GLY A 177 -9.29 -7.96 15.73
C GLY A 177 -8.19 -8.15 16.79
N PRO A 178 -7.63 -9.36 16.91
CA PRO A 178 -6.60 -9.68 17.90
C PRO A 178 -5.21 -9.10 17.60
N GLY A 179 -5.07 -8.01 16.82
CA GLY A 179 -3.78 -7.41 16.49
C GLY A 179 -2.93 -8.28 15.57
N ASP A 180 -3.58 -8.92 14.58
CA ASP A 180 -2.94 -9.70 13.54
C ASP A 180 -2.69 -8.86 12.27
N GLU A 181 -2.09 -9.45 11.25
CA GLU A 181 -1.76 -8.79 9.96
C GLU A 181 -2.99 -8.16 9.27
N ILE A 182 -4.19 -8.59 9.62
CA ILE A 182 -5.45 -8.05 9.08
C ILE A 182 -5.81 -6.74 9.79
N SER A 183 -5.50 -6.63 11.08
CA SER A 183 -5.63 -5.37 11.83
C SER A 183 -4.68 -4.31 11.28
N ASP A 184 -3.39 -4.67 11.05
CA ASP A 184 -2.39 -3.77 10.47
C ASP A 184 -2.81 -3.29 9.07
N LEU A 185 -3.41 -4.18 8.26
CA LEU A 185 -3.95 -3.82 6.96
C LEU A 185 -5.14 -2.84 7.09
N ALA A 186 -6.04 -3.07 8.05
CA ALA A 186 -7.18 -2.20 8.28
C ALA A 186 -6.71 -0.80 8.73
N ASP A 187 -5.75 -0.72 9.66
CA ASP A 187 -5.16 0.52 10.13
C ASP A 187 -4.45 1.29 9.00
N SER A 188 -3.73 0.55 8.12
CA SER A 188 -3.09 1.14 6.94
C SER A 188 -4.12 1.74 5.97
N VAL A 189 -5.25 1.05 5.76
CA VAL A 189 -6.34 1.55 4.91
C VAL A 189 -7.02 2.74 5.57
N ASP A 190 -7.29 2.70 6.88
CA ASP A 190 -7.88 3.82 7.60
C ASP A 190 -6.96 5.05 7.56
N GLY A 191 -5.64 4.89 7.68
CA GLY A 191 -4.66 5.95 7.48
C GLY A 191 -4.64 6.54 6.05
N LEU A 192 -4.90 5.73 5.02
CA LEU A 192 -5.10 6.23 3.65
C LEU A 192 -6.41 7.02 3.51
N LEU A 193 -7.48 6.56 4.17
CA LEU A 193 -8.77 7.24 4.18
C LEU A 193 -8.68 8.60 4.88
N ASP A 194 -7.94 8.70 5.99
CA ASP A 194 -7.68 9.98 6.68
C ASP A 194 -7.01 11.00 5.75
N ARG A 195 -5.98 10.56 5.01
CA ARG A 195 -5.30 11.41 4.03
C ARG A 195 -6.22 11.82 2.88
N LEU A 196 -7.04 10.91 2.38
CA LEU A 196 -8.00 11.19 1.32
C LEU A 196 -9.09 12.16 1.79
N GLU A 197 -9.62 11.97 3.00
CA GLU A 197 -10.60 12.88 3.61
C GLU A 197 -10.04 14.28 3.76
N ALA A 198 -8.84 14.42 4.33
CA ALA A 198 -8.16 15.71 4.48
C ALA A 198 -7.94 16.40 3.12
N ALA A 199 -7.52 15.65 2.09
CA ALA A 199 -7.35 16.19 0.74
C ALA A 199 -8.67 16.64 0.11
N LEU A 200 -9.75 15.86 0.24
CA LEU A 200 -11.07 16.22 -0.26
C LEU A 200 -11.64 17.45 0.45
N GLU A 201 -11.45 17.56 1.76
CA GLU A 201 -11.91 18.71 2.54
C GLU A 201 -11.12 19.98 2.20
N SER A 202 -9.80 19.86 2.01
CA SER A 202 -8.96 20.95 1.51
C SER A 202 -9.40 21.41 0.12
N HIS A 203 -9.66 20.45 -0.80
CA HIS A 203 -10.13 20.76 -2.14
C HIS A 203 -11.52 21.44 -2.14
N LYS A 204 -12.46 20.99 -1.31
CA LYS A 204 -13.77 21.63 -1.17
C LYS A 204 -13.64 23.07 -0.66
N ARG A 205 -12.78 23.29 0.37
CA ARG A 205 -12.51 24.65 0.89
C ARG A 205 -11.88 25.53 -0.18
N PHE A 206 -10.92 25.00 -0.94
CA PHE A 206 -10.31 25.71 -2.05
C PHE A 206 -11.33 26.19 -3.09
N VAL A 207 -12.20 25.28 -3.56
CA VAL A 207 -13.23 25.61 -4.56
C VAL A 207 -14.24 26.65 -4.01
N ALA A 208 -14.66 26.50 -2.75
CA ALA A 208 -15.57 27.42 -2.11
C ALA A 208 -14.96 28.83 -1.98
N ASN A 209 -13.71 28.92 -1.56
CA ASN A 209 -12.99 30.18 -1.41
C ASN A 209 -12.73 30.83 -2.78
N ALA A 210 -12.30 30.07 -3.79
CA ALA A 210 -12.12 30.57 -5.15
C ALA A 210 -13.41 31.16 -5.72
N ALA A 211 -14.55 30.46 -5.55
CA ALA A 211 -15.85 30.95 -5.97
C ALA A 211 -16.26 32.23 -5.25
N HIS A 212 -15.93 32.36 -3.95
CA HIS A 212 -16.22 33.56 -3.18
C HIS A 212 -15.38 34.76 -3.62
N GLU A 213 -14.04 34.53 -3.81
CA GLU A 213 -13.11 35.56 -4.25
C GLU A 213 -13.38 36.06 -5.68
N LEU A 214 -13.96 35.22 -6.55
CA LEU A 214 -14.38 35.62 -7.89
C LEU A 214 -15.73 36.34 -7.87
N ARG A 215 -16.65 35.97 -6.99
CA ARG A 215 -18.00 36.58 -6.93
C ARG A 215 -17.98 38.04 -6.46
N THR A 216 -17.16 38.34 -5.47
CA THR A 216 -17.06 39.68 -4.85
C THR A 216 -16.72 40.76 -5.87
N PRO A 217 -15.59 40.68 -6.63
CA PRO A 217 -15.26 41.71 -7.61
C PRO A 217 -16.30 41.80 -8.74
N LEU A 218 -16.86 40.65 -9.19
CA LEU A 218 -17.91 40.65 -10.20
C LEU A 218 -19.17 41.43 -9.76
N THR A 219 -19.52 41.33 -8.47
CA THR A 219 -20.63 42.09 -7.91
C THR A 219 -20.33 43.59 -7.88
N VAL A 220 -19.07 43.96 -7.55
CA VAL A 220 -18.65 45.39 -7.55
C VAL A 220 -18.60 45.94 -8.98
N GLU A 221 -18.05 45.19 -9.95
CA GLU A 221 -18.07 45.59 -11.37
C GLU A 221 -19.50 45.88 -11.85
N ARG A 222 -20.41 44.95 -11.54
CA ARG A 222 -21.82 45.11 -11.91
C ARG A 222 -22.44 46.37 -11.27
N ALA A 223 -22.18 46.60 -9.98
CA ALA A 223 -22.70 47.80 -9.28
C ALA A 223 -22.17 49.10 -9.89
N LEU A 224 -20.86 49.16 -10.21
CA LEU A 224 -20.25 50.33 -10.87
C LEU A 224 -20.83 50.58 -12.27
N LEU A 225 -21.12 49.52 -13.03
CA LEU A 225 -21.78 49.65 -14.34
C LEU A 225 -23.22 50.11 -14.22
N GLU A 226 -23.99 49.56 -13.26
CA GLU A 226 -25.36 49.98 -12.98
C GLU A 226 -25.41 51.44 -12.51
N GLU A 227 -24.48 51.87 -11.65
CA GLU A 227 -24.34 53.25 -11.21
C GLU A 227 -24.10 54.22 -12.40
N CYS A 228 -23.15 53.89 -13.28
CA CYS A 228 -22.86 54.67 -14.48
C CYS A 228 -24.06 54.78 -15.42
N LEU A 229 -24.92 53.77 -15.50
CA LEU A 229 -26.08 53.76 -16.40
C LEU A 229 -27.28 54.48 -15.83
N LEU A 230 -27.42 54.57 -14.50
CA LEU A 230 -28.58 55.14 -13.80
C LEU A 230 -28.39 56.60 -13.39
N ASP A 231 -27.15 57.10 -13.39
CA ASP A 231 -26.85 58.49 -13.02
C ASP A 231 -27.16 59.47 -14.19
N PRO A 232 -28.23 60.27 -14.12
CA PRO A 232 -28.57 61.18 -15.19
C PRO A 232 -27.64 62.41 -15.26
N ASP A 233 -26.87 62.68 -14.20
CA ASP A 233 -25.94 63.81 -14.10
C ASP A 233 -24.48 63.36 -14.31
N ALA A 234 -24.26 62.14 -14.81
CA ALA A 234 -22.95 61.58 -15.04
C ALA A 234 -22.11 62.43 -15.99
N THR A 235 -20.92 62.81 -15.56
CA THR A 235 -19.98 63.60 -16.32
C THR A 235 -18.96 62.69 -17.02
N ALA A 236 -18.27 63.21 -18.05
CA ALA A 236 -17.17 62.48 -18.69
C ALA A 236 -16.04 62.09 -17.70
N GLU A 237 -15.85 62.91 -16.66
CA GLU A 237 -14.87 62.64 -15.61
C GLU A 237 -15.31 61.50 -14.70
N SER A 238 -16.58 61.47 -14.27
CA SER A 238 -17.14 60.38 -13.45
C SER A 238 -17.10 59.03 -14.21
N PHE A 239 -17.39 59.03 -15.49
CA PHE A 239 -17.24 57.84 -16.34
C PHE A 239 -15.80 57.39 -16.37
N ARG A 240 -14.83 58.29 -16.56
CA ARG A 240 -13.40 57.94 -16.58
C ARG A 240 -12.96 57.29 -15.28
N GLU A 241 -13.30 57.88 -14.15
CA GLU A 241 -12.99 57.34 -12.82
C GLU A 241 -13.57 55.92 -12.63
N ASN A 242 -14.82 55.72 -13.01
CA ASN A 242 -15.45 54.40 -12.91
C ASN A 242 -14.83 53.38 -13.86
N PHE A 243 -14.47 53.74 -15.10
CA PHE A 243 -13.72 52.85 -16.00
C PHE A 243 -12.34 52.54 -15.49
N GLU A 244 -11.62 53.47 -14.87
CA GLU A 244 -10.35 53.18 -14.21
C GLU A 244 -10.49 52.22 -13.03
N ARG A 245 -11.59 52.32 -12.26
CA ARG A 245 -11.92 51.35 -11.18
C ARG A 245 -12.21 49.98 -11.77
N LEU A 246 -13.05 49.91 -12.81
CA LEU A 246 -13.35 48.66 -13.51
C LEU A 246 -12.10 48.00 -14.07
N LEU A 247 -11.19 48.76 -14.69
CA LEU A 247 -9.94 48.24 -15.22
C LEU A 247 -9.05 47.66 -14.11
N ARG A 248 -8.99 48.35 -12.93
CA ARG A 248 -8.23 47.80 -11.78
C ARG A 248 -8.83 46.48 -11.28
N ILE A 249 -10.16 46.40 -11.17
CA ILE A 249 -10.85 45.19 -10.73
C ILE A 249 -10.63 44.05 -11.73
N SER A 250 -10.76 44.32 -13.03
CA SER A 250 -10.56 43.33 -14.09
C SER A 250 -9.11 42.82 -14.12
N THR A 251 -8.13 43.71 -13.95
CA THR A 251 -6.70 43.31 -13.85
C THR A 251 -6.48 42.41 -12.64
N HIS A 252 -7.09 42.73 -11.53
CA HIS A 252 -7.00 41.92 -10.29
C HIS A 252 -7.64 40.54 -10.45
N GLN A 253 -8.81 40.45 -11.09
CA GLN A 253 -9.43 39.15 -11.43
C GLN A 253 -8.55 38.30 -12.35
N GLY A 254 -7.90 38.93 -13.35
CA GLY A 254 -6.95 38.26 -14.22
C GLY A 254 -5.79 37.64 -13.45
N ALA A 255 -5.21 38.40 -12.49
CA ALA A 255 -4.13 37.88 -11.64
C ALA A 255 -4.58 36.74 -10.72
N LEU A 256 -5.81 36.81 -10.17
CA LEU A 256 -6.39 35.71 -9.39
C LEU A 256 -6.55 34.45 -10.25
N LEU A 257 -7.12 34.59 -11.44
CA LEU A 257 -7.34 33.45 -12.35
C LEU A 257 -6.01 32.79 -12.76
N GLU A 258 -4.99 33.58 -13.08
CA GLU A 258 -3.63 33.10 -13.38
C GLU A 258 -3.01 32.36 -12.19
N SER A 259 -3.22 32.86 -10.97
CA SER A 259 -2.76 32.22 -9.74
C SER A 259 -3.44 30.86 -9.51
N LEU A 260 -4.76 30.78 -9.74
CA LEU A 260 -5.50 29.51 -9.65
C LEU A 260 -5.07 28.52 -10.72
N LEU A 261 -4.80 28.98 -11.95
CA LEU A 261 -4.31 28.15 -13.03
C LEU A 261 -2.91 27.61 -12.74
N THR A 262 -2.01 28.47 -12.24
CA THR A 262 -0.66 28.06 -11.84
C THR A 262 -0.70 26.98 -10.75
N LEU A 263 -1.58 27.15 -9.74
CA LEU A 263 -1.75 26.16 -8.69
C LEU A 263 -2.22 24.80 -9.26
N ALA A 264 -3.25 24.83 -10.12
CA ALA A 264 -3.81 23.64 -10.74
C ALA A 264 -2.83 22.90 -11.67
N VAL A 265 -1.94 23.63 -12.37
CA VAL A 265 -0.88 23.04 -13.20
C VAL A 265 0.21 22.43 -12.32
N SER A 266 0.64 23.13 -11.28
CA SER A 266 1.67 22.64 -10.36
C SER A 266 1.26 21.36 -9.62
N GLU A 267 -0.02 21.21 -9.26
CA GLU A 267 -0.55 20.00 -8.60
C GLU A 267 -0.55 18.75 -9.50
N ARG A 268 -0.52 18.92 -10.84
CA ARG A 268 -0.42 17.79 -11.79
C ARG A 268 0.99 17.23 -11.94
N GLY A 269 2.00 17.94 -11.42
CA GLY A 269 3.40 17.64 -11.65
C GLY A 269 3.93 18.24 -12.96
N MET A 270 5.22 18.07 -13.20
CA MET A 270 5.90 18.65 -14.38
C MET A 270 5.83 17.71 -15.58
N ASP A 271 5.35 18.22 -16.72
CA ASP A 271 5.39 17.50 -18.00
C ASP A 271 6.77 17.61 -18.68
N ARG A 272 7.55 18.65 -18.36
CA ARG A 272 8.87 18.93 -18.91
C ARG A 272 9.83 19.33 -17.81
N THR A 273 11.03 18.80 -17.89
CA THR A 273 12.11 19.10 -16.95
C THR A 273 13.34 19.43 -17.78
N GLU A 274 13.89 20.64 -17.58
CA GLU A 274 15.11 21.10 -18.22
C GLU A 274 16.14 21.54 -17.15
N PRO A 275 17.45 21.60 -17.50
CA PRO A 275 18.44 22.21 -16.63
C PRO A 275 18.20 23.70 -16.49
N VAL A 276 17.97 24.18 -15.27
CA VAL A 276 17.72 25.60 -14.97
C VAL A 276 18.72 26.09 -13.93
N ASP A 277 19.34 27.23 -14.15
CA ASP A 277 20.15 27.89 -13.13
C ASP A 277 19.30 28.78 -12.25
N LEU A 278 19.16 28.39 -10.96
CA LEU A 278 18.39 29.16 -10.00
C LEU A 278 18.90 30.60 -9.79
N ALA A 279 20.19 30.82 -9.94
CA ALA A 279 20.75 32.17 -9.81
C ALA A 279 20.28 33.09 -10.97
N GLU A 280 20.24 32.57 -12.20
CA GLU A 280 19.72 33.31 -13.35
C GLU A 280 18.24 33.61 -13.22
N VAL A 281 17.45 32.63 -12.72
CA VAL A 281 16.02 32.84 -12.46
C VAL A 281 15.78 33.94 -11.42
N VAL A 282 16.51 33.92 -10.31
CA VAL A 282 16.42 34.96 -9.27
C VAL A 282 16.78 36.34 -9.84
N GLU A 283 17.90 36.45 -10.58
CA GLU A 283 18.30 37.70 -11.17
C GLU A 283 17.26 38.25 -12.15
N SER A 284 16.74 37.43 -13.06
CA SER A 284 15.67 37.78 -14.00
C SER A 284 14.43 38.34 -13.31
N VAL A 285 13.97 37.67 -12.27
CA VAL A 285 12.79 38.08 -11.49
C VAL A 285 13.05 39.40 -10.75
N LEU A 286 14.23 39.55 -10.11
CA LEU A 286 14.56 40.77 -9.38
C LEU A 286 14.64 41.97 -10.31
N LEU A 287 15.25 41.85 -11.49
CA LEU A 287 15.30 42.92 -12.50
C LEU A 287 13.89 43.36 -12.94
N THR A 288 12.97 42.42 -13.09
CA THR A 288 11.60 42.71 -13.50
C THR A 288 10.78 43.40 -12.40
N GLN A 289 11.02 43.07 -11.13
CA GLN A 289 10.26 43.59 -9.99
C GLN A 289 10.86 44.83 -9.33
N LEU A 290 12.09 45.18 -9.61
CA LEU A 290 12.79 46.35 -9.05
C LEU A 290 11.99 47.65 -9.13
N PRO A 291 11.31 48.02 -10.25
CA PRO A 291 10.56 49.28 -10.34
C PRO A 291 9.35 49.35 -9.41
N HIS A 292 8.77 48.18 -9.08
CA HIS A 292 7.59 48.09 -8.20
C HIS A 292 8.01 48.18 -6.73
N ASN A 293 9.09 47.49 -6.34
CA ASN A 293 9.58 47.42 -4.98
C ASN A 293 10.17 48.76 -4.47
N GLN A 294 10.78 49.53 -5.33
CA GLN A 294 11.29 50.88 -5.01
C GLN A 294 10.17 51.84 -4.56
N ARG A 295 8.92 51.69 -5.03
CA ARG A 295 7.77 52.49 -4.61
C ARG A 295 7.38 52.27 -3.16
N HIS A 296 7.76 51.13 -2.57
CA HIS A 296 7.48 50.79 -1.18
C HIS A 296 8.64 51.04 -0.23
N GLY A 297 9.77 51.60 -0.70
CA GLY A 297 10.99 51.91 0.11
C GLY A 297 11.71 50.68 0.62
N VAL A 298 11.40 49.47 0.09
CA VAL A 298 12.03 48.21 0.51
C VAL A 298 13.35 48.01 -0.22
N ARG A 299 14.41 47.66 0.53
CA ARG A 299 15.72 47.35 0.01
C ARG A 299 15.84 45.85 -0.25
N ILE A 300 16.12 45.48 -1.49
CA ILE A 300 16.41 44.09 -1.85
C ILE A 300 17.92 43.90 -1.89
N VAL A 301 18.41 42.82 -1.27
CA VAL A 301 19.81 42.38 -1.27
C VAL A 301 19.80 40.94 -1.77
N ASP A 302 20.55 40.69 -2.82
CA ASP A 302 20.75 39.38 -3.41
C ASP A 302 22.16 38.86 -3.25
N ARG A 303 22.30 37.59 -3.04
CA ARG A 303 23.59 36.86 -2.97
C ARG A 303 23.37 35.45 -3.53
N THR A 304 23.64 35.31 -4.81
CA THR A 304 23.37 34.11 -5.57
C THR A 304 24.62 33.42 -6.04
N GLU A 305 24.68 32.10 -5.91
CA GLU A 305 25.68 31.22 -6.49
C GLU A 305 25.03 30.40 -7.61
N PRO A 306 25.71 30.18 -8.77
CA PRO A 306 25.16 29.34 -9.82
C PRO A 306 24.77 27.96 -9.32
N ALA A 307 23.54 27.54 -9.56
CA ALA A 307 23.00 26.28 -9.05
C ALA A 307 22.05 25.65 -10.07
N GLN A 308 22.49 24.58 -10.72
CA GLN A 308 21.72 23.87 -11.73
C GLN A 308 20.75 22.89 -11.10
N VAL A 309 19.47 23.08 -11.34
CA VAL A 309 18.39 22.18 -10.90
C VAL A 309 17.60 21.66 -12.10
N ALA A 310 16.90 20.57 -11.93
CA ALA A 310 15.97 20.06 -12.92
C ALA A 310 14.59 20.68 -12.70
N GLY A 311 14.05 21.42 -13.68
CA GLY A 311 12.77 22.08 -13.46
C GLY A 311 12.15 22.70 -14.71
N ASP A 312 11.03 23.37 -14.50
CA ASP A 312 10.35 24.21 -15.47
C ASP A 312 10.67 25.67 -15.14
N THR A 313 11.34 26.37 -16.07
CA THR A 313 11.81 27.75 -15.89
C THR A 313 10.67 28.70 -15.54
N ALA A 314 9.51 28.59 -16.20
CA ALA A 314 8.37 29.48 -15.96
C ALA A 314 7.76 29.27 -14.55
N LEU A 315 7.69 28.04 -14.09
CA LEU A 315 7.24 27.73 -12.73
C LEU A 315 8.23 28.22 -11.67
N LEU A 316 9.54 28.04 -11.89
CA LEU A 316 10.57 28.54 -10.97
C LEU A 316 10.59 30.09 -10.93
N GLU A 317 10.47 30.77 -12.06
CA GLU A 317 10.28 32.22 -12.09
C GLU A 317 9.05 32.66 -11.29
N ARG A 318 7.93 31.94 -11.43
CA ARG A 318 6.70 32.21 -10.70
C ARG A 318 6.86 31.99 -9.20
N LEU A 319 7.58 30.95 -8.79
CA LEU A 319 7.91 30.67 -7.39
C LEU A 319 8.71 31.82 -6.78
N VAL A 320 9.81 32.23 -7.43
CA VAL A 320 10.66 33.33 -6.95
C VAL A 320 9.88 34.64 -6.93
N ALA A 321 9.10 34.93 -7.97
CA ALA A 321 8.26 36.12 -8.04
C ALA A 321 7.25 36.19 -6.89
N ASN A 322 6.59 35.07 -6.55
CA ASN A 322 5.66 35.02 -5.40
C ASN A 322 6.37 35.26 -4.07
N LEU A 323 7.57 34.67 -3.88
CA LEU A 323 8.35 34.88 -2.65
C LEU A 323 8.79 36.33 -2.49
N VAL A 324 9.39 36.92 -3.53
CA VAL A 324 9.89 38.30 -3.51
C VAL A 324 8.73 39.28 -3.34
N HIS A 325 7.64 39.08 -4.08
CA HIS A 325 6.45 39.92 -3.97
C HIS A 325 5.85 39.87 -2.56
N ASN A 326 5.72 38.67 -1.98
CA ASN A 326 5.21 38.49 -0.62
C ASN A 326 6.15 39.15 0.41
N ALA A 327 7.46 38.98 0.26
CA ALA A 327 8.48 39.55 1.13
C ALA A 327 8.52 41.10 1.08
N ALA A 328 8.27 41.68 -0.09
CA ALA A 328 8.19 43.13 -0.25
C ALA A 328 6.88 43.70 0.29
N TYR A 329 5.76 43.04 0.02
CA TYR A 329 4.45 43.50 0.43
C TYR A 329 4.20 43.53 1.95
N TYR A 330 4.61 42.42 2.63
CA TYR A 330 4.47 42.30 4.09
C TYR A 330 5.68 42.86 4.85
N ASN A 331 6.45 43.75 4.21
CA ASN A 331 7.57 44.41 4.84
C ASN A 331 7.16 45.59 5.72
N VAL A 332 8.10 46.07 6.52
CA VAL A 332 7.98 47.37 7.19
C VAL A 332 8.58 48.48 6.30
N PRO A 333 8.17 49.77 6.48
CA PRO A 333 8.82 50.86 5.80
C PRO A 333 10.33 50.84 6.01
N ASP A 334 11.09 51.11 4.96
CA ASP A 334 12.56 51.04 4.94
C ASP A 334 13.17 49.66 5.31
N GLY A 335 12.35 48.63 5.23
CA GLY A 335 12.76 47.26 5.53
C GLY A 335 13.63 46.61 4.44
N THR A 336 14.03 45.38 4.67
CA THR A 336 14.91 44.61 3.76
C THR A 336 14.31 43.29 3.36
N VAL A 337 14.61 42.89 2.11
CA VAL A 337 14.39 41.53 1.60
C VAL A 337 15.77 40.98 1.21
N ASP A 338 16.17 39.88 1.80
CA ASP A 338 17.43 39.18 1.51
C ASP A 338 17.09 37.90 0.74
N VAL A 339 17.66 37.77 -0.48
CA VAL A 339 17.46 36.62 -1.35
C VAL A 339 18.82 35.95 -1.54
N THR A 340 18.93 34.69 -1.16
CA THR A 340 20.19 33.95 -1.30
C THR A 340 19.96 32.64 -2.03
N VAL A 341 20.87 32.31 -2.94
CA VAL A 341 20.99 30.97 -3.54
C VAL A 341 22.37 30.42 -3.19
N ARG A 342 22.43 29.27 -2.58
CA ARG A 342 23.66 28.59 -2.16
C ARG A 342 23.61 27.12 -2.48
N CYS A 343 24.75 26.54 -2.81
CA CYS A 343 24.91 25.11 -2.94
C CYS A 343 25.33 24.50 -1.60
N HIS A 344 24.56 23.52 -1.10
CA HIS A 344 24.87 22.78 0.11
C HIS A 344 24.81 21.27 -0.15
N GLY A 345 25.97 20.63 -0.20
CA GLY A 345 26.08 19.22 -0.54
C GLY A 345 25.48 18.92 -1.93
N ARG A 346 24.40 18.16 -1.96
CA ARG A 346 23.70 17.78 -3.19
C ARG A 346 22.44 18.62 -3.46
N HIS A 347 22.29 19.75 -2.81
CA HIS A 347 21.10 20.59 -2.92
C HIS A 347 21.48 22.04 -3.22
N ALA A 348 20.65 22.69 -4.03
CA ALA A 348 20.61 24.12 -4.18
C ALA A 348 19.59 24.68 -3.19
N VAL A 349 19.98 25.62 -2.34
CA VAL A 349 19.13 26.20 -1.31
C VAL A 349 18.83 27.64 -1.66
N LEU A 350 17.57 27.93 -2.00
CA LEU A 350 17.02 29.27 -2.14
C LEU A 350 16.43 29.72 -0.81
N THR A 351 16.92 30.82 -0.27
CA THR A 351 16.35 31.43 0.95
C THR A 351 15.91 32.84 0.68
N VAL A 352 14.67 33.15 1.07
CA VAL A 352 14.10 34.50 1.04
C VAL A 352 13.74 34.91 2.46
N THR A 353 14.32 36.02 2.93
CA THR A 353 14.09 36.56 4.27
C THR A 353 13.60 37.99 4.13
N ASN A 354 12.55 38.34 4.84
CA ASN A 354 12.11 39.72 4.92
C ASN A 354 12.01 40.20 6.38
N THR A 355 12.23 41.49 6.57
CA THR A 355 11.79 42.19 7.77
C THR A 355 10.28 42.41 7.69
N GLY A 356 9.57 42.51 8.82
CA GLY A 356 8.12 42.65 8.81
C GLY A 356 7.48 42.51 10.19
N PRO A 357 6.15 42.48 10.26
CA PRO A 357 5.45 42.13 11.50
C PRO A 357 5.84 40.75 12.03
N ALA A 358 5.82 40.57 13.35
CA ALA A 358 6.10 39.28 13.96
C ALA A 358 5.07 38.22 13.53
N VAL A 359 5.54 37.07 13.09
CA VAL A 359 4.71 35.92 12.69
C VAL A 359 4.78 34.91 13.83
N PRO A 360 3.65 34.49 14.46
CA PRO A 360 3.64 33.41 15.42
C PRO A 360 4.05 32.07 14.79
N GLU A 361 4.90 31.31 15.46
CA GLU A 361 5.44 30.05 14.94
C GLU A 361 4.31 29.05 14.59
N GLU A 362 3.27 28.99 15.43
CA GLU A 362 2.14 28.06 15.25
C GLU A 362 1.31 28.39 13.99
N ARG A 363 1.45 29.61 13.44
CA ARG A 363 0.71 30.03 12.26
C ARG A 363 1.48 29.99 10.96
N VAL A 364 2.78 29.68 11.01
CA VAL A 364 3.64 29.68 9.83
C VAL A 364 3.12 28.68 8.77
N ASP A 365 2.78 27.46 9.18
CA ASP A 365 2.28 26.44 8.26
C ASP A 365 0.93 26.81 7.63
N GLU A 366 0.06 27.50 8.39
CA GLU A 366 -1.22 27.98 7.88
C GLU A 366 -1.08 28.98 6.73
N LEU A 367 0.01 29.77 6.68
CA LEU A 367 0.25 30.76 5.62
C LEU A 367 0.48 30.12 4.23
N PHE A 368 0.81 28.85 4.19
CA PHE A 368 0.95 28.09 2.94
C PHE A 368 -0.35 27.44 2.48
N GLU A 369 -1.43 27.51 3.27
CA GLU A 369 -2.75 27.09 2.83
C GLU A 369 -3.37 28.14 1.88
N PRO A 370 -4.09 27.71 0.82
CA PRO A 370 -4.74 28.63 -0.11
C PRO A 370 -5.71 29.59 0.59
N PHE A 371 -5.68 30.87 0.23
CA PHE A 371 -6.54 31.94 0.74
C PHE A 371 -6.30 32.30 2.22
N GLN A 372 -5.22 31.85 2.84
CA GLN A 372 -4.85 32.22 4.21
C GLN A 372 -4.08 33.55 4.24
N ARG A 373 -4.39 34.38 5.25
CA ARG A 373 -3.79 35.71 5.46
C ARG A 373 -3.67 36.00 6.95
N MET A 374 -2.61 36.71 7.36
CA MET A 374 -2.43 37.17 8.77
C MET A 374 -3.49 38.17 9.21
N SER A 375 -3.88 39.09 8.34
CA SER A 375 -4.93 40.10 8.59
C SER A 375 -5.86 40.20 7.38
N ARG A 376 -7.15 40.41 7.63
CA ARG A 376 -8.15 40.68 6.61
C ARG A 376 -8.35 42.20 6.46
N THR A 377 -7.43 42.86 5.76
CA THR A 377 -7.68 44.23 5.34
C THR A 377 -8.43 44.20 4.00
N ALA A 378 -9.66 44.67 3.97
CA ALA A 378 -10.45 44.67 2.74
C ALA A 378 -9.82 45.64 1.73
N GLY A 379 -9.52 45.17 0.51
CA GLY A 379 -9.09 46.02 -0.60
C GLY A 379 -7.61 45.93 -1.01
N ASP A 380 -6.78 45.11 -0.34
CA ASP A 380 -5.32 45.09 -0.56
C ASP A 380 -4.84 44.33 -1.82
N GLY A 381 -5.76 43.83 -2.63
CA GLY A 381 -5.38 43.15 -3.90
C GLY A 381 -4.65 41.81 -3.76
N HIS A 382 -4.50 41.27 -2.55
CA HIS A 382 -3.82 40.03 -2.30
C HIS A 382 -4.79 38.91 -1.92
N HIS A 383 -4.79 37.83 -2.67
CA HIS A 383 -5.75 36.72 -2.50
C HIS A 383 -5.31 35.64 -1.51
N GLY A 384 -4.08 35.74 -0.94
CA GLY A 384 -3.54 34.68 -0.07
C GLY A 384 -3.18 33.38 -0.82
N LEU A 385 -2.87 33.49 -2.12
CA LEU A 385 -2.46 32.34 -2.95
C LEU A 385 -0.95 32.25 -3.16
N GLY A 386 -0.18 33.33 -2.93
CA GLY A 386 1.24 33.36 -3.27
C GLY A 386 2.09 32.25 -2.64
N LEU A 387 1.97 32.07 -1.31
CA LEU A 387 2.72 31.03 -0.60
C LEU A 387 2.19 29.62 -0.88
N SER A 388 0.91 29.42 -1.15
CA SER A 388 0.38 28.12 -1.57
C SER A 388 0.86 27.72 -2.96
N ILE A 389 1.03 28.68 -3.88
CA ILE A 389 1.67 28.47 -5.17
C ILE A 389 3.13 28.07 -4.99
N VAL A 390 3.87 28.75 -4.09
CA VAL A 390 5.26 28.38 -3.77
C VAL A 390 5.34 26.91 -3.30
N ARG A 391 4.45 26.49 -2.39
CA ARG A 391 4.38 25.12 -1.90
C ARG A 391 4.09 24.12 -3.02
N ALA A 392 3.13 24.42 -3.89
CA ALA A 392 2.75 23.55 -5.00
C ALA A 392 3.91 23.41 -6.02
N ILE A 393 4.57 24.51 -6.38
CA ILE A 393 5.73 24.49 -7.30
C ILE A 393 6.91 23.76 -6.67
N ALA A 394 7.19 23.99 -5.37
CA ALA A 394 8.24 23.28 -4.64
C ALA A 394 8.01 21.75 -4.67
N ALA A 395 6.79 21.33 -4.38
CA ALA A 395 6.41 19.91 -4.44
C ALA A 395 6.53 19.32 -5.85
N ALA A 396 6.17 20.07 -6.90
CA ALA A 396 6.34 19.63 -8.30
C ALA A 396 7.80 19.45 -8.68
N HIS A 397 8.73 20.18 -8.04
CA HIS A 397 10.17 20.11 -8.28
C HIS A 397 10.92 19.22 -7.26
N ASP A 398 10.23 18.40 -6.47
CA ASP A 398 10.82 17.60 -5.39
C ASP A 398 11.66 18.41 -4.41
N ALA A 399 11.37 19.71 -4.27
CA ALA A 399 12.05 20.60 -3.35
C ALA A 399 11.45 20.55 -1.96
N ALA A 400 12.31 20.41 -0.94
CA ALA A 400 11.91 20.54 0.44
C ALA A 400 11.68 22.03 0.79
N LEU A 401 10.48 22.35 1.30
CA LEU A 401 10.11 23.68 1.73
C LEU A 401 10.10 23.73 3.27
N SER A 402 10.76 24.72 3.83
CA SER A 402 10.67 25.07 5.24
C SER A 402 10.47 26.58 5.43
N ALA A 403 9.77 26.96 6.47
CA ALA A 403 9.56 28.34 6.82
C ALA A 403 9.62 28.54 8.34
N ARG A 404 10.07 29.71 8.77
CA ARG A 404 10.15 30.08 10.19
C ARG A 404 10.03 31.59 10.38
N PRO A 405 9.64 32.05 11.54
CA PRO A 405 9.66 33.49 11.85
C PRO A 405 11.05 34.08 11.67
N GLY A 406 11.12 35.27 11.11
CA GLY A 406 12.37 36.00 10.96
C GLY A 406 12.90 36.57 12.30
N PRO A 407 14.22 36.70 12.48
CA PRO A 407 14.83 37.19 13.72
C PRO A 407 14.50 38.67 14.00
N HIS A 408 14.09 39.43 12.99
CA HIS A 408 13.68 40.83 13.08
C HIS A 408 12.21 41.02 12.68
N GLY A 409 11.37 40.05 12.98
CA GLY A 409 10.03 39.92 12.43
C GLY A 409 10.06 39.46 10.98
N GLY A 410 8.87 39.40 10.32
CA GLY A 410 8.75 38.83 8.98
C GLY A 410 8.91 37.32 8.94
N LEU A 411 9.30 36.79 7.80
CA LEU A 411 9.37 35.36 7.51
C LEU A 411 10.72 35.00 6.86
N VAL A 412 11.24 33.83 7.19
CA VAL A 412 12.33 33.17 6.47
C VAL A 412 11.74 31.97 5.77
N VAL A 413 11.79 31.95 4.44
CA VAL A 413 11.36 30.81 3.60
C VAL A 413 12.59 30.20 2.94
N GLU A 414 12.75 28.90 3.10
CA GLU A 414 13.89 28.15 2.56
C GLU A 414 13.37 26.98 1.71
N LEU A 415 13.91 26.87 0.50
CA LEU A 415 13.62 25.81 -0.46
C LEU A 415 14.90 25.09 -0.84
N SER A 416 14.91 23.79 -0.70
CA SER A 416 16.06 22.94 -0.99
C SER A 416 15.76 22.04 -2.18
N PHE A 417 16.34 22.36 -3.33
CA PHE A 417 16.18 21.64 -4.61
C PHE A 417 17.31 20.63 -4.80
N PRO A 418 17.05 19.43 -5.35
CA PRO A 418 18.10 18.52 -5.76
C PRO A 418 18.96 19.12 -6.89
N LEU A 419 20.31 19.14 -6.73
CA LEU A 419 21.23 19.55 -7.79
C LEU A 419 21.29 18.51 -8.92
N LEU A 420 21.42 18.96 -10.15
CA LEU A 420 21.78 18.09 -11.26
C LEU A 420 23.19 17.51 -11.06
N VAL A 421 23.34 16.21 -11.26
CA VAL A 421 24.51 15.38 -10.87
C VAL A 421 25.87 15.91 -11.42
N LYS A 422 25.88 16.76 -12.43
CA LYS A 422 27.13 17.33 -12.99
C LYS A 422 27.84 18.28 -12.03
N ASP A 423 27.13 18.93 -11.10
CA ASP A 423 27.70 19.93 -10.19
C ASP A 423 27.86 19.42 -8.75
N ALA A 424 27.33 18.24 -8.42
CA ALA A 424 27.40 17.66 -7.07
C ALA A 424 28.84 17.36 -6.58
N GLU A 425 29.80 17.17 -7.50
CA GLU A 425 31.21 16.89 -7.16
C GLU A 425 31.99 18.13 -6.76
N ARG A 426 31.50 19.35 -7.04
CA ARG A 426 32.23 20.61 -6.86
C ARG A 426 32.17 21.19 -5.44
N TYR A 427 31.21 20.72 -4.60
CA TYR A 427 30.83 21.39 -3.34
C TYR A 427 30.96 20.54 -2.08
N GLU A 428 31.84 19.54 -2.04
CA GLU A 428 31.99 18.62 -0.88
C GLU A 428 32.64 19.23 0.38
N ILE A 429 32.87 20.54 0.47
CA ILE A 429 33.64 21.16 1.57
C ILE A 429 32.79 22.22 2.31
N TRP A 430 31.89 21.78 3.21
CA TRP A 430 31.40 22.64 4.28
C TRP A 430 31.17 21.85 5.57
N PRO A 431 31.66 22.36 6.74
CA PRO A 431 31.49 21.66 8.01
C PRO A 431 30.03 21.68 8.47
N GLN A 432 29.52 20.51 8.81
CA GLN A 432 28.21 20.31 9.44
C GLN A 432 28.05 21.21 10.68
N PRO A 433 26.92 21.91 10.87
CA PRO A 433 26.64 22.57 12.14
C PRO A 433 26.53 21.49 13.21
N ARG A 434 27.37 21.59 14.22
CA ARG A 434 27.37 20.71 15.41
C ARG A 434 25.97 20.77 16.03
N ALA A 435 25.30 19.63 16.09
CA ALA A 435 24.08 19.46 16.87
C ALA A 435 24.37 19.94 18.29
N ALA A 436 23.66 20.96 18.74
CA ALA A 436 23.69 21.39 20.11
C ALA A 436 23.20 20.23 20.99
N THR A 437 24.12 19.55 21.65
CA THR A 437 23.83 18.60 22.71
C THR A 437 23.06 19.33 23.78
N ALA A 438 21.77 19.11 23.88
CA ALA A 438 20.95 19.46 25.02
C ALA A 438 21.44 18.62 26.20
N SER A 439 22.22 19.27 27.11
CA SER A 439 22.55 18.75 28.41
C SER A 439 21.47 19.24 29.37
N LYS A 440 20.76 18.25 29.91
CA LYS A 440 19.90 18.24 31.11
C LYS A 440 18.73 19.19 31.19
#